data_6ef8f315918c78d65b2b433fd5525ac7
#
_entry.id   6ef8f315918c78d65b2b433fd5525ac7
#
_cell.length_a   1.000
_cell.length_b   1.000
_cell.length_c   1.000
_cell.angle_alpha   90.00
_cell.angle_beta   90.00
_cell.angle_gamma   90.00
#
_symmetry.space_group_name_H-M   'P 1'
#
loop_
_entity.id
_entity.type
_entity.pdbx_description
1 polymer ?
#
loop_
_entity_poly.entity_id
_entity_poly.type
_entity_poly.pdbx_seq_one_letter_code
_entity_poly.pdbx_strand_id
1 'polypeptide(L)' 'MVVETFGPSRLQFRLIVGEDEEGKNILRTRSFSRIKPDAEDEDVYEVGELLLGLQKYEALSVHRFDSKELARVDN' A
#
# COMPACT_ATOMS: atom_id res chain seq x y z
N MET A 1 -23.08 -3.32 -21.55
CA MET A 1 -21.62 -3.17 -21.57
C MET A 1 -21.15 -2.57 -20.25
N VAL A 2 -20.06 -3.08 -19.72
CA VAL A 2 -19.48 -2.57 -18.49
C VAL A 2 -18.21 -1.78 -18.82
N VAL A 3 -18.10 -0.58 -18.26
CA VAL A 3 -16.92 0.29 -18.42
C VAL A 3 -16.13 0.29 -17.13
N GLU A 4 -14.82 0.15 -17.24
CA GLU A 4 -13.90 0.20 -16.13
C GLU A 4 -13.24 1.56 -15.99
N THR A 5 -13.16 2.06 -14.78
CA THR A 5 -12.39 3.27 -14.48
C THR A 5 -11.46 2.94 -13.32
N PHE A 6 -10.17 3.08 -13.52
CA PHE A 6 -9.18 2.77 -12.49
C PHE A 6 -9.07 3.92 -11.50
N GLY A 7 -9.23 3.59 -10.23
CA GLY A 7 -9.01 4.53 -9.15
C GLY A 7 -7.57 4.51 -8.67
N PRO A 8 -7.23 5.37 -7.71
CA PRO A 8 -5.88 5.36 -7.14
C PRO A 8 -5.61 4.08 -6.38
N SER A 9 -4.35 3.66 -6.41
CA SER A 9 -3.89 2.51 -5.65
C SER A 9 -3.39 2.95 -4.27
N ARG A 10 -3.34 2.00 -3.34
CA ARG A 10 -2.86 2.22 -1.98
C ARG A 10 -1.82 1.17 -1.64
N LEU A 11 -0.75 1.61 -1.00
CA LEU A 11 0.28 0.71 -0.49
C LEU A 11 0.19 0.69 1.02
N GLN A 12 0.22 -0.51 1.61
CA GLN A 12 0.14 -0.69 3.05
C GLN A 12 1.36 -1.48 3.52
N PHE A 13 2.09 -0.88 4.47
CA PHE A 13 3.23 -1.52 5.13
C PHE A 13 2.83 -1.95 6.52
N ARG A 14 3.11 -3.20 6.86
CA ARG A 14 3.05 -3.68 8.25
C ARG A 14 4.47 -3.82 8.73
N LEU A 15 4.82 -3.07 9.76
CA LEU A 15 6.21 -2.92 10.22
C LEU A 15 6.37 -3.43 11.62
N ILE A 16 7.56 -3.96 11.90
CA ILE A 16 8.00 -4.28 13.24
C ILE A 16 8.76 -3.06 13.74
N VAL A 17 8.21 -2.36 14.74
CA VAL A 17 8.80 -1.11 15.24
C VAL A 17 9.50 -1.27 16.59
N GLY A 18 9.41 -2.45 17.18
CA GLY A 18 10.06 -2.73 18.45
C GLY A 18 9.56 -4.03 19.07
N GLU A 19 9.94 -4.25 20.31
CA GLU A 19 9.48 -5.39 21.08
C GLU A 19 8.88 -4.91 22.40
N ASP A 20 7.86 -5.61 22.89
CA ASP A 20 7.28 -5.33 24.19
C ASP A 20 8.09 -6.00 25.30
N GLU A 21 7.65 -5.86 26.55
CA GLU A 21 8.35 -6.42 27.71
C GLU A 21 8.42 -7.95 27.69
N GLU A 22 7.52 -8.59 26.96
CA GLU A 22 7.47 -10.04 26.82
C GLU A 22 8.27 -10.55 25.62
N GLY A 23 8.92 -9.66 24.87
CA GLY A 23 9.68 -10.00 23.69
C GLY A 23 8.85 -10.18 22.44
N LYS A 24 7.58 -9.78 22.47
CA LYS A 24 6.70 -9.85 21.29
C LYS A 24 6.89 -8.61 20.44
N ASN A 25 6.81 -8.81 19.13
CA ASN A 25 6.94 -7.71 18.20
C ASN A 25 5.79 -6.71 18.31
N ILE A 26 6.14 -5.42 18.35
CA ILE A 26 5.16 -4.34 18.25
C ILE A 26 5.01 -3.99 16.78
N LEU A 27 3.77 -4.09 16.29
CA LEU A 27 3.47 -3.88 14.88
C LEU A 27 2.84 -2.51 14.67
N ARG A 28 3.20 -1.89 13.56
CA ARG A 28 2.59 -0.63 13.11
C ARG A 28 2.23 -0.76 11.64
N THR A 29 1.10 -0.18 11.30
CA THR A 29 0.64 -0.12 9.92
C THR A 29 0.82 1.29 9.39
N ARG A 30 1.46 1.42 8.22
CA ARG A 30 1.59 2.68 7.52
C ARG A 30 1.03 2.51 6.11
N SER A 31 0.30 3.49 5.66
CA SER A 31 -0.32 3.44 4.34
C SER A 31 0.03 4.67 3.54
N PHE A 32 0.19 4.48 2.24
CA PHE A 32 0.39 5.55 1.28
C PHE A 32 -0.67 5.40 0.19
N SER A 33 -1.48 6.43 0.04
CA SER A 33 -2.58 6.45 -0.91
C SER A 33 -2.28 7.38 -2.08
N ARG A 34 -3.20 7.42 -3.06
CA ARG A 34 -3.10 8.27 -4.25
C ARG A 34 -1.97 7.87 -5.19
N ILE A 35 -1.70 6.59 -5.25
CA ILE A 35 -0.75 6.04 -6.20
C ILE A 35 -1.46 5.89 -7.53
N LYS A 36 -0.80 6.26 -8.63
CA LYS A 36 -1.37 6.07 -9.96
C LYS A 36 -1.53 4.58 -10.24
N PRO A 37 -2.67 4.16 -10.79
CA PRO A 37 -2.94 2.73 -11.00
C PRO A 37 -1.97 2.07 -11.99
N ASP A 38 -1.35 2.84 -12.87
CA ASP A 38 -0.38 2.34 -13.84
C ASP A 38 1.06 2.34 -13.33
N ALA A 39 1.30 2.81 -12.10
CA ALA A 39 2.64 2.80 -11.53
C ALA A 39 3.12 1.37 -11.27
N GLU A 40 4.38 1.11 -11.58
CA GLU A 40 4.99 -0.20 -11.38
C GLU A 40 5.22 -0.49 -9.89
N ASP A 41 5.12 -1.75 -9.52
CA ASP A 41 5.25 -2.18 -8.13
C ASP A 41 6.57 -1.76 -7.50
N GLU A 42 7.68 -1.90 -8.22
CA GLU A 42 8.99 -1.52 -7.72
C GLU A 42 9.08 -0.03 -7.38
N ASP A 43 8.58 0.81 -8.28
CA ASP A 43 8.59 2.26 -8.09
C ASP A 43 7.70 2.66 -6.91
N VAL A 44 6.53 2.07 -6.82
CA VAL A 44 5.58 2.33 -5.74
C VAL A 44 6.18 1.94 -4.40
N TYR A 45 6.83 0.79 -4.34
CA TYR A 45 7.46 0.30 -3.12
C TYR A 45 8.57 1.25 -2.66
N GLU A 46 9.47 1.61 -3.56
CA GLU A 46 10.61 2.49 -3.24
C GLU A 46 10.15 3.87 -2.80
N VAL A 47 9.23 4.47 -3.54
CA VAL A 47 8.72 5.81 -3.23
C VAL A 47 7.97 5.78 -1.90
N GLY A 48 7.12 4.78 -1.69
CA GLY A 48 6.39 4.64 -0.44
C GLY A 48 7.32 4.49 0.76
N GLU A 49 8.34 3.66 0.63
CA GLU A 49 9.33 3.44 1.68
C GLU A 49 10.07 4.73 2.03
N LEU A 50 10.48 5.49 1.00
CA LEU A 50 11.14 6.78 1.20
C LEU A 50 10.23 7.81 1.85
N LEU A 51 9.02 7.97 1.33
CA LEU A 51 8.10 8.99 1.82
C LEU A 51 7.64 8.74 3.25
N LEU A 52 7.49 7.49 3.63
CA LEU A 52 7.06 7.12 4.97
C LEU A 52 8.23 6.97 5.95
N GLY A 53 9.46 7.11 5.48
CA GLY A 53 10.65 7.00 6.32
C GLY A 53 10.83 5.61 6.93
N LEU A 54 10.49 4.56 6.19
CA LEU A 54 10.40 3.21 6.72
C LEU A 54 11.67 2.38 6.57
N GLN A 55 12.72 2.95 6.01
CA GLN A 55 13.96 2.22 5.69
C GLN A 55 14.66 1.63 6.92
N LYS A 56 14.41 2.21 8.09
CA LYS A 56 15.00 1.76 9.36
C LYS A 56 14.20 0.65 10.03
N TYR A 57 13.04 0.30 9.52
CA TYR A 57 12.17 -0.72 10.11
C TYR A 57 12.12 -1.96 9.23
N GLU A 58 11.94 -3.11 9.87
CA GLU A 58 11.69 -4.34 9.16
C GLU A 58 10.23 -4.42 8.73
N ALA A 59 9.99 -4.68 7.46
CA ALA A 59 8.64 -4.86 6.95
C ALA A 59 8.23 -6.33 7.14
N LEU A 60 7.16 -6.54 7.91
CA LEU A 60 6.57 -7.86 8.05
C LEU A 60 5.82 -8.25 6.79
N SER A 61 5.08 -7.30 6.23
CA SER A 61 4.38 -7.51 4.97
C SER A 61 4.11 -6.17 4.31
N VAL A 62 3.99 -6.21 2.99
CA VAL A 62 3.64 -5.04 2.18
C VAL A 62 2.56 -5.47 1.21
N HIS A 63 1.47 -4.73 1.18
CA HIS A 63 0.34 -5.02 0.31
C HIS A 63 0.03 -3.81 -0.57
N ARG A 64 -0.28 -4.10 -1.82
CA ARG A 64 -0.79 -3.10 -2.75
C ARG A 64 -2.26 -3.39 -3.02
N PHE A 65 -3.09 -2.36 -2.86
CA PHE A 65 -4.51 -2.46 -3.13
C PHE A 65 -4.83 -1.58 -4.34
N ASP A 66 -5.31 -2.20 -5.38
CA ASP A 66 -5.76 -1.50 -6.58
C ASP A 66 -7.28 -1.44 -6.56
N SER A 67 -7.82 -0.35 -7.07
CA SER A 67 -9.26 -0.18 -7.14
C SER A 67 -9.69 0.12 -8.55
N LYS A 68 -10.89 -0.33 -8.89
CA LYS A 68 -11.49 0.05 -10.14
C LYS A 68 -13.00 0.15 -9.97
N GLU A 69 -13.55 1.13 -10.64
CA GLU A 69 -14.99 1.34 -10.67
C GLU A 69 -15.56 0.69 -11.90
N LEU A 70 -16.64 -0.02 -11.72
CA LEU A 70 -17.36 -0.65 -12.82
C LEU A 70 -18.69 0.06 -13.00
N ALA A 71 -18.94 0.52 -14.21
CA ALA A 71 -20.19 1.19 -14.53
C ALA A 71 -20.86 0.47 -15.69
N ARG A 72 -22.15 0.23 -15.56
CA ARG A 72 -22.93 -0.36 -16.62
C ARG A 72 -23.44 0.75 -17.55
N VAL A 73 -23.13 0.61 -18.81
CA VAL A 73 -23.58 1.56 -19.82
C VAL A 73 -24.67 0.89 -20.65
N ASP A 74 -25.85 1.48 -20.59
CA ASP A 74 -26.99 1.04 -21.40
C ASP A 74 -27.15 1.97 -22.59
N ASN A 75 -27.20 1.39 -23.75
CA ASN A 75 -27.40 2.14 -25.00
C ASN A 75 -28.88 2.16 -25.38
#